data_c2b51e321fc7aa5ef8b0ac74dadb7694
#
_entry.id   c2b51e321fc7aa5ef8b0ac74dadb7694
#
_cell.length_a   1.000
_cell.length_b   1.000
_cell.length_c   1.000
_cell.angle_alpha   90.00
_cell.angle_beta   90.00
_cell.angle_gamma   90.00
#
_symmetry.space_group_name_H-M   'P 1'
#
loop_
_entity.id
_entity.type
_entity.pdbx_description
1 polymer ?
#
loop_
_entity_poly.entity_id
_entity_poly.type
_entity_poly.pdbx_seq_one_letter_code
_entity_poly.pdbx_strand_id
1 'polypeptide(L)'
;MGELKPQVYKDPRPAEYFVQFHEAARKGVGWTYTLARLVLTIPTILIFRLRSIGVENVPKQGPLVLAPNHFSQMDHFFVGVYLRRKIRFMAKSQLFGPPVLTYIYKHGGVFPVRRGHHDEEAFETVHELLRQGEMLLVYAEGGRSRSRELGQPKPGIGRIALESGVPIVPVAIYGSERVRSWKRMRFPRVTIQFGEPVSFALEQAPSRERQLEVATEIFARVRVMYAELVTRSAARSGHRSPDRGRG
;
A
#
# COMPACT_ATOMS: atom_id res chain seq x y z
N MET A 1 7.03 26.33 14.11
CA MET A 1 6.71 24.95 13.65
C MET A 1 5.19 24.84 13.66
N GLY A 2 4.53 24.85 12.47
CA GLY A 2 3.09 24.76 12.43
C GLY A 2 2.58 23.41 12.89
N GLU A 3 1.56 23.41 13.74
CA GLU A 3 0.87 22.22 14.20
C GLU A 3 0.45 21.34 13.03
N LEU A 4 0.87 20.08 13.03
CA LEU A 4 0.46 19.11 12.02
C LEU A 4 -1.02 18.78 12.24
N LYS A 5 -1.87 19.18 11.28
CA LYS A 5 -3.30 18.84 11.30
C LYS A 5 -3.49 17.34 11.53
N PRO A 6 -4.45 16.91 12.36
CA PRO A 6 -4.70 15.50 12.63
C PRO A 6 -4.93 14.72 11.32
N GLN A 7 -4.38 13.51 11.23
CA GLN A 7 -4.53 12.65 10.04
C GLN A 7 -5.95 12.10 9.88
N VAL A 8 -6.74 12.12 10.94
CA VAL A 8 -8.09 11.60 10.96
C VAL A 8 -9.07 12.74 10.75
N TYR A 9 -9.42 12.96 9.49
CA TYR A 9 -10.57 13.78 9.15
C TYR A 9 -11.76 12.86 8.97
N LYS A 10 -12.80 13.02 9.79
CA LYS A 10 -14.05 12.26 9.64
C LYS A 10 -14.78 12.75 8.40
N ASP A 11 -15.13 11.85 7.51
CA ASP A 11 -15.94 12.16 6.33
C ASP A 11 -17.37 12.46 6.78
N PRO A 12 -17.94 13.63 6.46
CA PRO A 12 -19.29 13.98 6.86
C PRO A 12 -20.38 13.24 6.09
N ARG A 13 -20.04 12.62 4.96
CA ARG A 13 -21.02 11.89 4.14
C ARG A 13 -21.49 10.63 4.86
N PRO A 14 -22.78 10.28 4.74
CA PRO A 14 -23.32 9.08 5.36
C PRO A 14 -22.73 7.80 4.76
N ALA A 15 -22.84 6.69 5.46
CA ALA A 15 -22.29 5.40 5.03
C ALA A 15 -22.90 4.94 3.70
N GLU A 16 -24.19 5.16 3.53
CA GLU A 16 -25.01 4.76 2.38
C GLU A 16 -24.46 5.33 1.05
N TYR A 17 -23.84 6.52 1.12
CA TYR A 17 -23.18 7.12 -0.05
C TYR A 17 -22.08 6.22 -0.63
N PHE A 18 -21.44 5.44 0.22
CA PHE A 18 -20.27 4.63 -0.16
C PHE A 18 -20.61 3.20 -0.59
N VAL A 19 -21.83 2.71 -0.30
CA VAL A 19 -22.28 1.34 -0.64
C VAL A 19 -22.05 1.01 -2.12
N GLN A 20 -22.40 1.92 -3.02
CA GLN A 20 -22.20 1.73 -4.47
C GLN A 20 -20.75 1.46 -4.89
N PHE A 21 -19.78 1.94 -4.13
CA PHE A 21 -18.35 1.72 -4.42
C PHE A 21 -17.87 0.38 -3.89
N HIS A 22 -18.40 -0.06 -2.75
CA HIS A 22 -18.16 -1.39 -2.21
C HIS A 22 -18.75 -2.45 -3.14
N GLU A 23 -20.00 -2.29 -3.58
CA GLU A 23 -20.63 -3.18 -4.56
C GLU A 23 -19.85 -3.23 -5.87
N ALA A 24 -19.42 -2.08 -6.40
CA ALA A 24 -18.62 -2.03 -7.62
C ALA A 24 -17.27 -2.76 -7.46
N ALA A 25 -16.62 -2.60 -6.31
CA ALA A 25 -15.38 -3.32 -6.02
C ALA A 25 -15.61 -4.84 -5.97
N ARG A 26 -16.68 -5.32 -5.34
CA ARG A 26 -17.03 -6.75 -5.26
C ARG A 26 -17.32 -7.36 -6.64
N LYS A 27 -17.86 -6.59 -7.60
CA LYS A 27 -18.16 -7.06 -8.98
C LYS A 27 -16.91 -7.26 -9.85
N GLY A 28 -15.78 -6.69 -9.48
CA GLY A 28 -14.54 -6.91 -10.21
C GLY A 28 -13.79 -5.63 -10.59
N VAL A 29 -12.73 -5.79 -11.37
CA VAL A 29 -11.87 -4.70 -11.86
C VAL A 29 -12.10 -4.49 -13.34
N GLY A 30 -12.54 -3.31 -13.69
CA GLY A 30 -12.85 -2.93 -15.06
C GLY A 30 -11.60 -2.67 -15.94
N TRP A 31 -11.84 -2.26 -17.17
CA TRP A 31 -10.82 -1.94 -18.16
C TRP A 31 -9.93 -0.75 -17.76
N THR A 32 -10.45 0.16 -16.94
CA THR A 32 -9.72 1.34 -16.45
C THR A 32 -8.43 0.97 -15.70
N TYR A 33 -8.46 -0.10 -14.92
CA TYR A 33 -7.26 -0.62 -14.25
C TYR A 33 -6.20 -1.08 -15.28
N THR A 34 -6.63 -1.85 -16.26
CA THR A 34 -5.74 -2.38 -17.30
C THR A 34 -5.14 -1.25 -18.14
N LEU A 35 -5.95 -0.25 -18.51
CA LEU A 35 -5.48 0.94 -19.22
C LEU A 35 -4.48 1.74 -18.36
N ALA A 36 -4.83 2.04 -17.11
CA ALA A 36 -3.93 2.77 -16.20
C ALA A 36 -2.61 2.02 -16.03
N ARG A 37 -2.65 0.71 -15.85
CA ARG A 37 -1.46 -0.11 -15.77
C ARG A 37 -0.63 -0.07 -17.04
N LEU A 38 -1.23 -0.22 -18.21
CA LEU A 38 -0.52 -0.20 -19.50
C LEU A 38 0.18 1.14 -19.73
N VAL A 39 -0.52 2.25 -19.46
CA VAL A 39 0.00 3.60 -19.67
C VAL A 39 1.06 3.98 -18.63
N LEU A 40 0.88 3.59 -17.36
CA LEU A 40 1.74 4.05 -16.27
C LEU A 40 2.95 3.15 -16.01
N THR A 41 2.95 1.88 -16.44
CA THR A 41 4.02 0.93 -16.09
C THR A 41 5.38 1.38 -16.61
N ILE A 42 5.52 1.59 -17.93
CA ILE A 42 6.81 1.94 -18.54
C ILE A 42 7.32 3.30 -18.04
N PRO A 43 6.51 4.38 -18.07
CA PRO A 43 6.95 5.67 -17.53
C PRO A 43 7.38 5.58 -16.07
N THR A 44 6.64 4.85 -15.23
CA THR A 44 6.97 4.70 -13.81
C THR A 44 8.33 4.00 -13.63
N ILE A 45 8.59 2.93 -14.36
CA ILE A 45 9.88 2.22 -14.30
C ILE A 45 11.03 3.12 -14.71
N LEU A 46 10.90 3.83 -15.84
CA LEU A 46 11.96 4.65 -16.41
C LEU A 46 12.23 5.90 -15.57
N ILE A 47 11.20 6.64 -15.23
CA ILE A 47 11.29 7.91 -14.50
C ILE A 47 11.88 7.68 -13.10
N PHE A 48 11.40 6.68 -12.37
CA PHE A 48 11.84 6.39 -11.01
C PHE A 48 12.96 5.35 -10.94
N ARG A 49 13.47 4.90 -12.12
CA ARG A 49 14.50 3.84 -12.17
C ARG A 49 14.18 2.73 -11.21
N LEU A 50 12.90 2.31 -11.28
CA LEU A 50 12.27 1.41 -10.34
C LEU A 50 12.98 0.05 -10.34
N ARG A 51 13.14 -0.56 -9.17
CA ARG A 51 13.70 -1.90 -8.99
C ARG A 51 12.83 -2.70 -8.05
N SER A 52 12.76 -4.00 -8.27
CA SER A 52 12.08 -4.94 -7.37
C SER A 52 13.04 -6.04 -6.92
N ILE A 53 12.80 -6.52 -5.72
CA ILE A 53 13.51 -7.65 -5.08
C ILE A 53 12.43 -8.54 -4.48
N GLY A 54 12.55 -9.87 -4.65
CA GLY A 54 11.65 -10.83 -4.02
C GLY A 54 10.24 -10.87 -4.64
N VAL A 55 10.06 -10.49 -5.91
CA VAL A 55 8.74 -10.59 -6.60
C VAL A 55 8.24 -12.04 -6.64
N GLU A 56 9.15 -12.99 -6.67
CA GLU A 56 8.90 -14.44 -6.62
C GLU A 56 8.21 -14.88 -5.33
N ASN A 57 8.35 -14.13 -4.25
CA ASN A 57 7.69 -14.38 -2.96
C ASN A 57 6.19 -14.07 -3.00
N VAL A 58 5.71 -13.36 -4.04
CA VAL A 58 4.29 -13.04 -4.16
C VAL A 58 3.55 -14.21 -4.81
N PRO A 59 2.61 -14.87 -4.10
CA PRO A 59 1.83 -15.96 -4.64
C PRO A 59 1.12 -15.61 -5.96
N LYS A 60 1.28 -16.49 -6.95
CA LYS A 60 0.71 -16.25 -8.29
C LYS A 60 -0.81 -16.37 -8.33
N GLN A 61 -1.39 -17.08 -7.39
CA GLN A 61 -2.83 -17.36 -7.27
C GLN A 61 -3.27 -17.36 -5.81
N GLY A 62 -4.57 -17.36 -5.58
CA GLY A 62 -5.17 -17.38 -4.26
C GLY A 62 -5.21 -16.00 -3.58
N PRO A 63 -5.95 -15.88 -2.48
CA PRO A 63 -6.08 -14.64 -1.75
C PRO A 63 -4.77 -14.27 -1.05
N LEU A 64 -4.43 -12.99 -1.01
CA LEU A 64 -3.32 -12.49 -0.22
C LEU A 64 -3.45 -10.98 0.03
N VAL A 65 -2.74 -10.50 1.03
CA VAL A 65 -2.63 -9.07 1.33
C VAL A 65 -1.17 -8.62 1.22
N LEU A 66 -0.93 -7.58 0.44
CA LEU A 66 0.34 -6.86 0.43
C LEU A 66 0.32 -5.79 1.51
N ALA A 67 1.32 -5.78 2.39
CA ALA A 67 1.41 -4.88 3.54
C ALA A 67 2.62 -3.93 3.41
N PRO A 68 2.57 -2.88 2.57
CA PRO A 68 3.68 -1.94 2.42
C PRO A 68 3.69 -0.83 3.47
N ASN A 69 4.87 -0.19 3.65
CA ASN A 69 4.96 1.14 4.21
C ASN A 69 4.42 2.20 3.25
N HIS A 70 4.13 3.42 3.74
CA HIS A 70 3.45 4.44 2.94
C HIS A 70 4.04 5.85 3.12
N PHE A 71 4.70 6.34 2.09
CA PHE A 71 5.24 7.71 2.05
C PHE A 71 4.60 8.59 0.98
N SER A 72 4.30 8.02 -0.19
CA SER A 72 3.87 8.77 -1.38
C SER A 72 2.53 8.27 -1.92
N GLN A 73 1.81 9.15 -2.60
CA GLN A 73 0.63 8.73 -3.37
C GLN A 73 0.99 7.79 -4.53
N MET A 74 2.26 7.74 -4.93
CA MET A 74 2.73 6.86 -6.00
C MET A 74 3.02 5.43 -5.55
N ASP A 75 3.03 5.16 -4.23
CA ASP A 75 3.47 3.86 -3.69
C ASP A 75 2.68 2.67 -4.25
N HIS A 76 1.36 2.83 -4.40
CA HIS A 76 0.53 1.76 -4.96
C HIS A 76 0.84 1.45 -6.43
N PHE A 77 1.23 2.45 -7.21
CA PHE A 77 1.72 2.22 -8.57
C PHE A 77 3.06 1.50 -8.56
N PHE A 78 4.00 1.94 -7.70
CA PHE A 78 5.30 1.29 -7.58
C PHE A 78 5.19 -0.19 -7.24
N VAL A 79 4.33 -0.55 -6.28
CA VAL A 79 4.10 -1.95 -5.92
C VAL A 79 3.46 -2.73 -7.07
N GLY A 80 2.48 -2.14 -7.76
CA GLY A 80 1.71 -2.83 -8.80
C GLY A 80 2.46 -3.12 -10.10
N VAL A 81 3.51 -2.34 -10.41
CA VAL A 81 4.20 -2.38 -11.72
C VAL A 81 4.79 -3.76 -12.03
N TYR A 82 5.38 -4.45 -11.05
CA TYR A 82 6.03 -5.74 -11.26
C TYR A 82 5.11 -6.95 -11.06
N LEU A 83 3.90 -6.74 -10.55
CA LEU A 83 2.97 -7.81 -10.25
C LEU A 83 2.07 -8.09 -11.46
N ARG A 84 1.93 -9.36 -11.83
CA ARG A 84 1.05 -9.74 -12.94
C ARG A 84 -0.42 -9.72 -12.57
N ARG A 85 -0.71 -9.90 -11.29
CA ARG A 85 -2.08 -9.91 -10.75
C ARG A 85 -2.63 -8.49 -10.62
N LYS A 86 -3.95 -8.36 -10.71
CA LYS A 86 -4.65 -7.13 -10.36
C LYS A 86 -4.66 -6.97 -8.84
N ILE A 87 -4.50 -5.74 -8.37
CA ILE A 87 -4.50 -5.41 -6.94
C ILE A 87 -5.75 -4.63 -6.62
N ARG A 88 -6.41 -4.97 -5.52
CA ARG A 88 -7.50 -4.18 -4.94
C ARG A 88 -6.93 -3.20 -3.93
N PHE A 89 -7.44 -1.99 -3.95
CA PHE A 89 -6.92 -0.91 -3.11
C PHE A 89 -8.01 -0.36 -2.19
N MET A 90 -7.65 -0.21 -0.92
CA MET A 90 -8.45 0.52 0.04
C MET A 90 -8.00 1.98 0.04
N ALA A 91 -8.87 2.93 -0.27
CA ALA A 91 -8.57 4.35 -0.30
C ALA A 91 -9.44 5.14 0.69
N LYS A 92 -8.90 6.25 1.20
CA LYS A 92 -9.70 7.10 2.11
C LYS A 92 -10.94 7.65 1.39
N SER A 93 -12.08 7.67 2.09
CA SER A 93 -13.39 8.07 1.55
C SER A 93 -13.40 9.46 0.89
N GLN A 94 -12.62 10.42 1.41
CA GLN A 94 -12.53 11.76 0.85
C GLN A 94 -12.01 11.82 -0.60
N LEU A 95 -11.38 10.78 -1.09
CA LEU A 95 -10.93 10.69 -2.49
C LEU A 95 -12.08 10.41 -3.48
N PHE A 96 -13.24 9.97 -2.98
CA PHE A 96 -14.44 9.68 -3.75
C PHE A 96 -15.36 10.92 -3.85
N GLY A 97 -14.82 12.08 -4.22
CA GLY A 97 -15.54 13.32 -4.40
C GLY A 97 -15.51 13.84 -5.85
N PRO A 98 -14.32 14.10 -6.42
CA PRO A 98 -14.21 14.58 -7.79
C PRO A 98 -14.73 13.54 -8.80
N PRO A 99 -15.63 13.90 -9.75
CA PRO A 99 -16.36 12.92 -10.58
C PRO A 99 -15.44 12.03 -11.43
N VAL A 100 -14.42 12.60 -12.05
CA VAL A 100 -13.46 11.83 -12.87
C VAL A 100 -12.69 10.81 -12.02
N LEU A 101 -12.20 11.24 -10.86
CA LEU A 101 -11.44 10.37 -9.96
C LEU A 101 -12.34 9.27 -9.38
N THR A 102 -13.56 9.63 -9.00
CA THR A 102 -14.59 8.71 -8.53
C THR A 102 -14.92 7.64 -9.57
N TYR A 103 -15.07 8.03 -10.84
CA TYR A 103 -15.27 7.09 -11.95
C TYR A 103 -14.10 6.11 -12.09
N ILE A 104 -12.86 6.63 -12.09
CA ILE A 104 -11.64 5.82 -12.20
C ILE A 104 -11.56 4.82 -11.04
N TYR A 105 -11.81 5.26 -9.82
CA TYR A 105 -11.77 4.39 -8.64
C TYR A 105 -12.85 3.30 -8.67
N LYS A 106 -14.10 3.70 -8.98
CA LYS A 106 -15.22 2.76 -9.09
C LYS A 106 -14.95 1.62 -10.08
N HIS A 107 -14.33 1.93 -11.23
CA HIS A 107 -14.03 0.94 -12.27
C HIS A 107 -12.62 0.34 -12.14
N GLY A 108 -11.77 0.92 -11.29
CA GLY A 108 -10.40 0.46 -11.01
C GLY A 108 -10.27 -0.53 -9.87
N GLY A 109 -11.38 -0.95 -9.25
CA GLY A 109 -11.36 -1.89 -8.13
C GLY A 109 -10.87 -1.26 -6.82
N VAL A 110 -11.01 0.06 -6.68
CA VAL A 110 -10.69 0.81 -5.46
C VAL A 110 -11.97 1.00 -4.66
N PHE A 111 -11.96 0.72 -3.38
CA PHE A 111 -13.10 0.94 -2.49
C PHE A 111 -12.73 1.86 -1.32
N PRO A 112 -13.71 2.59 -0.77
CA PRO A 112 -13.48 3.57 0.28
C PRO A 112 -13.24 2.93 1.64
N VAL A 113 -12.53 3.65 2.52
CA VAL A 113 -12.50 3.43 3.97
C VAL A 113 -12.73 4.76 4.69
N ARG A 114 -13.72 4.78 5.59
CA ARG A 114 -14.10 5.94 6.40
C ARG A 114 -13.26 5.98 7.67
N ARG A 115 -12.09 6.57 7.60
CA ARG A 115 -11.17 6.65 8.75
C ARG A 115 -11.80 7.42 9.92
N GLY A 116 -11.62 6.90 11.13
CA GLY A 116 -12.22 7.48 12.34
C GLY A 116 -13.66 7.10 12.58
N HIS A 117 -14.21 6.20 11.77
CA HIS A 117 -15.47 5.51 11.98
C HIS A 117 -15.22 4.01 12.16
N HIS A 118 -16.15 3.30 12.81
CA HIS A 118 -16.23 1.85 12.71
C HIS A 118 -16.81 1.52 11.33
N ASP A 119 -15.93 1.29 10.36
CA ASP A 119 -16.32 1.08 8.96
C ASP A 119 -16.34 -0.42 8.65
N GLU A 120 -17.37 -1.10 9.18
CA GLU A 120 -17.54 -2.55 9.00
C GLU A 120 -17.73 -2.91 7.52
N GLU A 121 -18.41 -2.06 6.72
CA GLU A 121 -18.60 -2.27 5.29
C GLU A 121 -17.26 -2.39 4.53
N ALA A 122 -16.25 -1.61 4.95
CA ALA A 122 -14.93 -1.73 4.36
C ALA A 122 -14.27 -3.07 4.70
N PHE A 123 -14.42 -3.58 5.92
CA PHE A 123 -13.90 -4.89 6.31
C PHE A 123 -14.67 -6.03 5.64
N GLU A 124 -15.99 -5.95 5.57
CA GLU A 124 -16.81 -6.93 4.81
C GLU A 124 -16.37 -7.00 3.34
N THR A 125 -16.10 -5.85 2.72
CA THR A 125 -15.58 -5.80 1.35
C THR A 125 -14.21 -6.46 1.24
N VAL A 126 -13.31 -6.23 2.20
CA VAL A 126 -12.00 -6.91 2.26
C VAL A 126 -12.20 -8.43 2.31
N HIS A 127 -13.02 -8.93 3.23
CA HIS A 127 -13.25 -10.36 3.40
C HIS A 127 -13.89 -11.00 2.17
N GLU A 128 -14.84 -10.31 1.53
CA GLU A 128 -15.45 -10.79 0.29
C GLU A 128 -14.44 -10.90 -0.84
N LEU A 129 -13.61 -9.88 -1.05
CA LEU A 129 -12.57 -9.89 -2.07
C LEU A 129 -11.53 -11.00 -1.80
N LEU A 130 -11.17 -11.22 -0.54
CA LEU A 130 -10.26 -12.32 -0.19
C LEU A 130 -10.89 -13.69 -0.44
N ARG A 131 -12.18 -13.89 -0.14
CA ARG A 131 -12.92 -15.11 -0.48
C ARG A 131 -13.00 -15.35 -1.99
N GLN A 132 -13.04 -14.30 -2.79
CA GLN A 132 -12.98 -14.36 -4.26
C GLN A 132 -11.56 -14.66 -4.79
N GLY A 133 -10.56 -14.83 -3.92
CA GLY A 133 -9.17 -15.11 -4.31
C GLY A 133 -8.39 -13.88 -4.76
N GLU A 134 -8.87 -12.69 -4.46
CA GLU A 134 -8.24 -11.44 -4.89
C GLU A 134 -6.99 -11.08 -4.06
N MET A 135 -6.16 -10.23 -4.65
CA MET A 135 -4.98 -9.67 -4.00
C MET A 135 -5.27 -8.23 -3.56
N LEU A 136 -5.13 -7.95 -2.27
CA LEU A 136 -5.32 -6.62 -1.70
C LEU A 136 -4.00 -5.95 -1.36
N LEU A 137 -3.98 -4.61 -1.39
CA LEU A 137 -2.90 -3.80 -0.83
C LEU A 137 -3.46 -2.97 0.32
N VAL A 138 -2.92 -3.20 1.51
CA VAL A 138 -3.33 -2.52 2.75
C VAL A 138 -2.11 -1.93 3.44
N TYR A 139 -2.07 -0.62 3.56
CA TYR A 139 -0.98 0.06 4.25
C TYR A 139 -1.06 -0.16 5.76
N ALA A 140 -0.07 -0.84 6.33
CA ALA A 140 -0.04 -1.15 7.75
C ALA A 140 -0.10 0.09 8.67
N GLU A 141 0.44 1.22 8.21
CA GLU A 141 0.41 2.51 8.91
C GLU A 141 -0.97 3.20 8.89
N GLY A 142 -1.92 2.69 8.09
CA GLY A 142 -3.25 3.29 7.94
C GLY A 142 -3.24 4.67 7.27
N GLY A 143 -2.11 5.18 6.84
CA GLY A 143 -1.95 6.46 6.17
C GLY A 143 -0.49 6.77 5.85
N ARG A 144 -0.25 7.82 5.06
CA ARG A 144 1.11 8.23 4.70
C ARG A 144 1.85 8.78 5.91
N SER A 145 3.07 8.31 6.14
CA SER A 145 3.97 8.95 7.09
C SER A 145 4.26 10.39 6.65
N ARG A 146 4.23 11.33 7.56
CA ARG A 146 4.54 12.75 7.30
C ARG A 146 6.01 13.07 7.48
N SER A 147 6.71 12.30 8.30
CA SER A 147 8.18 12.28 8.38
C SER A 147 8.75 11.45 7.23
N ARG A 148 10.06 11.44 7.09
CA ARG A 148 10.75 10.49 6.20
C ARG A 148 11.03 9.15 6.87
N GLU A 149 10.46 8.95 8.05
CA GLU A 149 10.60 7.76 8.87
C GLU A 149 9.35 6.90 8.76
N LEU A 150 9.51 5.61 8.98
CA LEU A 150 8.39 4.68 9.04
C LEU A 150 7.48 5.03 10.23
N GLY A 151 6.18 5.05 10.00
CA GLY A 151 5.19 5.31 11.03
C GLY A 151 4.97 4.11 11.97
N GLN A 152 3.87 4.15 12.70
CA GLN A 152 3.44 3.07 13.57
C GLN A 152 2.31 2.27 12.89
N PRO A 153 2.30 0.94 13.03
CA PRO A 153 1.23 0.11 12.50
C PRO A 153 -0.10 0.40 13.19
N LYS A 154 -1.19 0.15 12.49
CA LYS A 154 -2.55 0.26 12.97
C LYS A 154 -3.20 -1.11 13.06
N PRO A 155 -4.14 -1.35 13.98
CA PRO A 155 -4.76 -2.66 14.21
C PRO A 155 -5.40 -3.28 12.96
N GLY A 156 -5.87 -2.45 12.00
CA GLY A 156 -6.66 -2.91 10.86
C GLY A 156 -6.00 -4.00 10.01
N ILE A 157 -4.68 -3.95 9.79
CA ILE A 157 -3.98 -5.01 9.06
C ILE A 157 -3.93 -6.31 9.86
N GLY A 158 -3.77 -6.22 11.19
CA GLY A 158 -3.81 -7.37 12.08
C GLY A 158 -5.21 -7.99 12.15
N ARG A 159 -6.28 -7.16 12.18
CA ARG A 159 -7.66 -7.62 12.08
C ARG A 159 -7.86 -8.44 10.79
N ILE A 160 -7.46 -7.89 9.65
CA ILE A 160 -7.56 -8.59 8.36
C ILE A 160 -6.81 -9.93 8.39
N ALA A 161 -5.57 -9.94 8.91
CA ALA A 161 -4.76 -11.14 8.98
C ALA A 161 -5.41 -12.24 9.82
N LEU A 162 -5.92 -11.89 11.01
CA LEU A 162 -6.53 -12.82 11.96
C LEU A 162 -7.91 -13.30 11.49
N GLU A 163 -8.79 -12.40 11.02
CA GLU A 163 -10.14 -12.76 10.61
C GLU A 163 -10.18 -13.51 9.26
N SER A 164 -9.17 -13.38 8.40
CA SER A 164 -9.14 -14.04 7.11
C SER A 164 -8.22 -15.25 7.03
N GLY A 165 -7.18 -15.32 7.85
CA GLY A 165 -6.15 -16.38 7.80
C GLY A 165 -5.32 -16.40 6.51
N VAL A 166 -5.46 -15.40 5.61
CA VAL A 166 -4.76 -15.39 4.33
C VAL A 166 -3.30 -14.98 4.49
N PRO A 167 -2.43 -15.37 3.56
CA PRO A 167 -1.04 -14.93 3.58
C PRO A 167 -0.91 -13.40 3.48
N ILE A 168 -0.06 -12.83 4.33
CA ILE A 168 0.32 -11.42 4.30
C ILE A 168 1.74 -11.32 3.77
N VAL A 169 1.96 -10.58 2.69
CA VAL A 169 3.28 -10.31 2.14
C VAL A 169 3.75 -8.94 2.62
N PRO A 170 4.72 -8.85 3.53
CA PRO A 170 5.30 -7.58 3.93
C PRO A 170 6.07 -6.97 2.75
N VAL A 171 5.94 -5.67 2.53
CA VAL A 171 6.59 -4.98 1.41
C VAL A 171 7.30 -3.73 1.90
N ALA A 172 8.58 -3.58 1.57
CA ALA A 172 9.33 -2.36 1.86
C ALA A 172 9.51 -1.52 0.60
N ILE A 173 9.14 -0.23 0.68
CA ILE A 173 9.30 0.76 -0.39
C ILE A 173 10.30 1.81 0.07
N TYR A 174 11.46 1.85 -0.58
CA TYR A 174 12.53 2.81 -0.29
C TYR A 174 12.72 3.79 -1.44
N GLY A 175 12.93 5.06 -1.12
CA GLY A 175 13.12 6.15 -2.08
C GLY A 175 11.85 6.93 -2.38
N SER A 176 10.66 6.39 -2.09
CA SER A 176 9.38 7.04 -2.34
C SER A 176 9.11 8.23 -1.41
N GLU A 177 9.77 8.30 -0.25
CA GLU A 177 9.75 9.45 0.65
C GLU A 177 10.26 10.74 -0.01
N ARG A 178 11.05 10.61 -1.07
CA ARG A 178 11.61 11.73 -1.86
C ARG A 178 10.67 12.19 -2.97
N VAL A 179 9.70 11.38 -3.37
CA VAL A 179 8.68 11.68 -4.40
C VAL A 179 7.61 12.65 -3.89
N ARG A 180 7.58 12.94 -2.60
CA ARG A 180 6.53 13.67 -1.90
C ARG A 180 6.23 15.09 -2.43
N SER A 181 7.16 15.71 -3.13
CA SER A 181 6.98 17.06 -3.67
C SER A 181 6.92 17.04 -5.19
N TRP A 182 5.71 16.89 -5.74
CA TRP A 182 5.41 17.06 -7.16
C TRP A 182 5.94 18.40 -7.72
N LYS A 183 5.92 19.43 -6.91
CA LYS A 183 6.40 20.77 -7.31
C LYS A 183 7.92 20.85 -7.55
N ARG A 184 8.72 19.89 -7.06
CA ARG A 184 10.19 19.89 -7.21
C ARG A 184 10.69 18.90 -8.25
N MET A 185 9.82 18.22 -9.00
CA MET A 185 10.14 17.24 -10.06
C MET A 185 11.37 16.36 -9.74
N ARG A 186 11.46 15.87 -8.52
CA ARG A 186 12.54 14.97 -8.14
C ARG A 186 12.11 13.54 -8.46
N PHE A 187 12.88 12.89 -9.31
CA PHE A 187 12.69 11.50 -9.70
C PHE A 187 13.74 10.61 -9.02
N PRO A 188 13.57 10.30 -7.73
CA PRO A 188 14.50 9.44 -7.02
C PRO A 188 14.45 8.03 -7.57
N ARG A 189 15.50 7.26 -7.30
CA ARG A 189 15.42 5.80 -7.47
C ARG A 189 14.50 5.23 -6.41
N VAL A 190 13.56 4.39 -6.82
CA VAL A 190 12.68 3.68 -5.91
C VAL A 190 12.99 2.19 -5.99
N THR A 191 13.12 1.56 -4.83
CA THR A 191 13.30 0.11 -4.73
C THR A 191 12.16 -0.47 -3.89
N ILE A 192 11.58 -1.57 -4.38
CA ILE A 192 10.54 -2.30 -3.68
C ILE A 192 11.09 -3.68 -3.34
N GLN A 193 10.93 -4.09 -2.10
CA GLN A 193 11.29 -5.44 -1.66
C GLN A 193 10.03 -6.13 -1.14
N PHE A 194 9.73 -7.29 -1.71
CA PHE A 194 8.67 -8.19 -1.28
C PHE A 194 9.29 -9.25 -0.36
N GLY A 195 8.80 -9.33 0.87
CA GLY A 195 9.21 -10.33 1.83
C GLY A 195 8.48 -11.65 1.61
N GLU A 196 8.88 -12.67 2.36
CA GLU A 196 8.18 -13.95 2.38
C GLU A 196 6.79 -13.79 3.00
N PRO A 197 5.78 -14.52 2.48
CA PRO A 197 4.45 -14.52 3.05
C PRO A 197 4.47 -15.01 4.51
N VAL A 198 3.68 -14.37 5.35
CA VAL A 198 3.42 -14.83 6.72
C VAL A 198 1.93 -15.09 6.88
N SER A 199 1.58 -16.12 7.62
CA SER A 199 0.19 -16.45 7.93
C SER A 199 0.00 -16.54 9.44
N PHE A 200 -1.20 -16.18 9.88
CA PHE A 200 -1.61 -16.23 11.28
C PHE A 200 -2.78 -17.20 11.41
N ALA A 201 -2.92 -17.80 12.58
CA ALA A 201 -4.07 -18.64 12.87
C ALA A 201 -5.35 -17.80 12.77
N LEU A 202 -6.40 -18.40 12.21
CA LEU A 202 -7.71 -17.76 12.09
C LEU A 202 -8.28 -17.54 13.50
N GLU A 203 -8.65 -16.31 13.80
CA GLU A 203 -9.29 -15.93 15.06
C GLU A 203 -10.59 -15.18 14.76
N GLN A 204 -11.69 -15.63 15.37
CA GLN A 204 -12.96 -14.92 15.30
C GLN A 204 -12.99 -13.80 16.34
N ALA A 205 -13.37 -12.58 15.90
CA ALA A 205 -13.47 -11.40 16.77
C ALA A 205 -12.22 -11.15 17.65
N PRO A 206 -11.01 -11.05 17.07
CA PRO A 206 -9.78 -10.84 17.83
C PRO A 206 -9.83 -9.51 18.58
N SER A 207 -9.27 -9.47 19.80
CA SER A 207 -9.20 -8.23 20.59
C SER A 207 -8.37 -7.17 19.86
N ARG A 208 -8.60 -5.91 20.21
CA ARG A 208 -7.84 -4.80 19.61
C ARG A 208 -6.34 -4.89 19.91
N GLU A 209 -5.98 -5.38 21.07
CA GLU A 209 -4.61 -5.63 21.50
C GLU A 209 -3.96 -6.69 20.62
N ARG A 210 -4.68 -7.81 20.39
CA ARG A 210 -4.22 -8.89 19.53
C ARG A 210 -4.06 -8.45 18.07
N GLN A 211 -5.00 -7.65 17.56
CA GLN A 211 -4.90 -7.04 16.24
C GLN A 211 -3.66 -6.15 16.10
N LEU A 212 -3.35 -5.34 17.14
CA LEU A 212 -2.18 -4.47 17.14
C LEU A 212 -0.86 -5.26 17.25
N GLU A 213 -0.84 -6.33 18.04
CA GLU A 213 0.29 -7.24 18.16
C GLU A 213 0.67 -7.83 16.78
N VAL A 214 -0.30 -8.43 16.10
CA VAL A 214 -0.10 -9.00 14.76
C VAL A 214 0.29 -7.92 13.75
N ALA A 215 -0.34 -6.75 13.77
CA ALA A 215 0.05 -5.63 12.92
C ALA A 215 1.50 -5.20 13.15
N THR A 216 1.95 -5.23 14.41
CA THR A 216 3.32 -4.88 14.81
C THR A 216 4.31 -5.93 14.31
N GLU A 217 3.98 -7.20 14.40
CA GLU A 217 4.80 -8.30 13.87
C GLU A 217 4.97 -8.20 12.35
N ILE A 218 3.88 -7.99 11.61
CA ILE A 218 3.91 -7.77 10.15
C ILE A 218 4.81 -6.59 9.82
N PHE A 219 4.63 -5.46 10.51
CA PHE A 219 5.35 -4.24 10.23
C PHE A 219 6.82 -4.28 10.68
N ALA A 220 7.17 -5.10 11.66
CA ALA A 220 8.56 -5.35 12.05
C ALA A 220 9.36 -5.94 10.88
N ARG A 221 8.77 -6.85 10.10
CA ARG A 221 9.40 -7.40 8.88
C ARG A 221 9.62 -6.31 7.84
N VAL A 222 8.65 -5.40 7.66
CA VAL A 222 8.80 -4.24 6.75
C VAL A 222 9.95 -3.34 7.21
N ARG A 223 10.09 -3.10 8.53
CA ARG A 223 11.17 -2.29 9.11
C ARG A 223 12.55 -2.89 8.84
N VAL A 224 12.71 -4.20 9.03
CA VAL A 224 13.96 -4.91 8.75
C VAL A 224 14.34 -4.75 7.28
N MET A 225 13.44 -5.09 6.37
CA MET A 225 13.67 -4.96 4.92
C MET A 225 13.98 -3.51 4.51
N TYR A 226 13.28 -2.53 5.09
CA TYR A 226 13.53 -1.12 4.82
C TYR A 226 14.94 -0.69 5.26
N ALA A 227 15.38 -1.13 6.46
CA ALA A 227 16.73 -0.86 6.95
C ALA A 227 17.82 -1.47 6.06
N GLU A 228 17.60 -2.69 5.55
CA GLU A 228 18.50 -3.31 4.57
C GLU A 228 18.60 -2.49 3.28
N LEU A 229 17.47 -1.98 2.77
CA LEU A 229 17.45 -1.14 1.56
C LEU A 229 18.20 0.19 1.79
N VAL A 230 18.08 0.80 2.97
CA VAL A 230 18.83 1.99 3.36
C VAL A 230 20.32 1.71 3.33
N THR A 231 20.77 0.64 3.98
CA THR A 231 22.18 0.22 4.07
C THR A 231 22.77 -0.06 2.68
N ARG A 232 22.05 -0.84 1.85
CA ARG A 232 22.45 -1.14 0.45
C ARG A 232 22.56 0.12 -0.40
N SER A 233 21.67 1.11 -0.17
CA SER A 233 21.71 2.38 -0.89
C SER A 233 22.91 3.24 -0.48
N ALA A 234 23.25 3.29 0.81
CA ALA A 234 24.41 4.01 1.34
C ALA A 234 25.72 3.42 0.80
N ALA A 235 25.87 2.10 0.81
CA ALA A 235 27.05 1.42 0.27
C ALA A 235 27.28 1.73 -1.22
N ARG A 236 26.22 1.78 -2.03
CA ARG A 236 26.30 2.15 -3.45
C ARG A 236 26.66 3.62 -3.70
N SER A 237 26.33 4.49 -2.76
CA SER A 237 26.66 5.93 -2.85
C SER A 237 28.12 6.19 -2.45
N GLY A 238 28.64 5.47 -1.45
CA GLY A 238 30.03 5.59 -0.99
C GLY A 238 31.06 5.07 -2.01
N HIS A 239 30.69 4.11 -2.85
CA HIS A 239 31.59 3.57 -3.90
C HIS A 239 31.68 4.45 -5.15
N ARG A 240 30.97 5.59 -5.19
CA ARG A 240 31.00 6.59 -6.27
C ARG A 240 31.83 7.83 -5.90
N SER A 241 32.83 7.74 -5.07
CA SER A 241 33.82 8.78 -4.94
C SER A 241 34.64 8.84 -6.23
N PRO A 242 34.73 9.97 -6.92
CA PRO A 242 35.51 10.07 -8.13
C PRO A 242 36.98 10.27 -7.74
N ASP A 243 37.77 9.24 -7.91
CA ASP A 243 39.16 9.46 -8.30
C ASP A 243 39.18 9.97 -9.76
N ARG A 244 38.94 11.26 -9.94
CA ARG A 244 39.39 11.98 -11.12
C ARG A 244 40.68 12.66 -10.72
N GLY A 245 41.74 11.85 -10.79
CA GLY A 245 43.07 12.34 -10.80
C GLY A 245 43.20 13.49 -11.80
N ARG A 246 43.70 14.60 -11.32
CA ARG A 246 44.33 15.64 -12.14
C ARG A 246 45.57 15.00 -12.73
N GLY A 247 45.59 14.85 -13.99
CA GLY A 247 46.71 14.68 -14.85
C GLY A 247 46.62 15.74 -15.95
#